data_7f06ab727d61b996bef639e8ada1f015
#
_entry.id   7f06ab727d61b996bef639e8ada1f015
#
_cell.length_a   1.000
_cell.length_b   1.000
_cell.length_c   1.000
_cell.angle_alpha   90.00
_cell.angle_beta   90.00
_cell.angle_gamma   90.00
#
_symmetry.space_group_name_H-M   'P 1'
#
loop_
_entity.id
_entity.type
_entity.pdbx_description
1 polymer ?
#
loop_
_entity_poly.entity_id
_entity_poly.type
_entity_poly.pdbx_seq_one_letter_code
_entity_poly.pdbx_strand_id
1 'polypeptide(L)'
;MPSIHNIYHTGFIVEDLDKALDFYTRVLGMNVDRAPVISETPWISEVVGYEDVKIRQAYVGVGDGHSIELIEYMRPRGEKRSDQFDRNRPGSAHAAMIVDDVPTWRDRLESEGIKTFGPRYERELEYPWARFAIYFQDPDGNWLEMISRNPKPEGSTEN
;
A
#
# COMPACT_ATOMS: atom_id res chain seq x y z
N MET A 1 -11.18 -27.87 11.59
CA MET A 1 -11.02 -26.49 12.10
C MET A 1 -11.08 -25.54 10.92
N PRO A 2 -11.62 -24.32 11.07
CA PRO A 2 -11.57 -23.31 10.01
C PRO A 2 -10.11 -23.03 9.61
N SER A 3 -9.85 -22.72 8.33
CA SER A 3 -8.50 -22.43 7.80
C SER A 3 -8.49 -21.13 7.00
N ILE A 4 -7.37 -20.39 7.08
CA ILE A 4 -7.09 -19.24 6.21
C ILE A 4 -6.41 -19.79 4.96
N HIS A 5 -6.89 -19.44 3.78
CA HIS A 5 -6.36 -19.95 2.51
C HIS A 5 -5.32 -19.00 1.90
N ASN A 6 -5.54 -17.67 1.97
CA ASN A 6 -4.62 -16.65 1.46
C ASN A 6 -4.87 -15.30 2.13
N ILE A 7 -3.98 -14.34 1.88
CA ILE A 7 -4.22 -12.91 2.14
C ILE A 7 -4.68 -12.30 0.82
N TYR A 8 -5.92 -11.87 0.76
CA TYR A 8 -6.57 -11.43 -0.48
C TYR A 8 -6.22 -9.98 -0.85
N HIS A 9 -6.33 -9.07 0.10
CA HIS A 9 -5.99 -7.65 -0.10
C HIS A 9 -5.49 -6.99 1.18
N THR A 10 -4.89 -5.81 1.00
CA THR A 10 -4.64 -4.84 2.07
C THR A 10 -5.55 -3.63 1.84
N GLY A 11 -6.42 -3.30 2.81
CA GLY A 11 -7.34 -2.16 2.69
C GLY A 11 -6.72 -0.86 3.20
N PHE A 12 -6.80 0.21 2.40
CA PHE A 12 -6.46 1.58 2.79
C PHE A 12 -7.66 2.50 2.67
N ILE A 13 -7.87 3.28 3.73
CA ILE A 13 -8.90 4.33 3.71
C ILE A 13 -8.29 5.58 3.09
N VAL A 14 -8.99 6.14 2.11
CA VAL A 14 -8.59 7.33 1.36
C VAL A 14 -9.68 8.41 1.43
N GLU A 15 -9.28 9.67 1.37
CA GLU A 15 -10.21 10.81 1.40
C GLU A 15 -10.91 11.01 0.06
N ASP A 16 -10.18 10.73 -1.04
CA ASP A 16 -10.60 10.93 -2.42
C ASP A 16 -10.07 9.78 -3.29
N LEU A 17 -10.97 8.91 -3.73
CA LEU A 17 -10.59 7.72 -4.48
C LEU A 17 -9.94 8.05 -5.83
N ASP A 18 -10.33 9.15 -6.50
CA ASP A 18 -9.76 9.49 -7.81
C ASP A 18 -8.31 9.97 -7.67
N LYS A 19 -7.99 10.73 -6.62
CA LYS A 19 -6.61 11.11 -6.28
C LYS A 19 -5.76 9.91 -5.89
N ALA A 20 -6.32 9.01 -5.08
CA ALA A 20 -5.63 7.78 -4.72
C ALA A 20 -5.34 6.93 -5.97
N LEU A 21 -6.32 6.74 -6.85
CA LEU A 21 -6.14 6.00 -8.10
C LEU A 21 -5.05 6.63 -8.99
N ASP A 22 -5.03 7.96 -9.15
CA ASP A 22 -3.96 8.63 -9.89
C ASP A 22 -2.59 8.32 -9.28
N PHE A 23 -2.45 8.40 -7.97
CA PHE A 23 -1.20 8.08 -7.28
C PHE A 23 -0.77 6.63 -7.53
N TYR A 24 -1.64 5.66 -7.27
CA TYR A 24 -1.29 4.24 -7.39
C TYR A 24 -1.06 3.82 -8.85
N THR A 25 -1.76 4.41 -9.82
CA THR A 25 -1.61 4.04 -11.24
C THR A 25 -0.53 4.85 -11.95
N ARG A 26 -0.55 6.17 -11.86
CA ARG A 26 0.41 7.04 -12.57
C ARG A 26 1.77 7.07 -11.89
N VAL A 27 1.80 7.27 -10.56
CA VAL A 27 3.06 7.40 -9.83
C VAL A 27 3.69 6.05 -9.59
N LEU A 28 2.93 5.06 -9.05
CA LEU A 28 3.45 3.74 -8.72
C LEU A 28 3.40 2.75 -9.90
N GLY A 29 2.65 3.04 -10.97
CA GLY A 29 2.56 2.16 -12.14
C GLY A 29 1.74 0.90 -11.93
N MET A 30 0.87 0.86 -10.91
CA MET A 30 -0.03 -0.27 -10.67
C MET A 30 -1.18 -0.30 -11.67
N ASN A 31 -1.74 -1.49 -11.89
CA ASN A 31 -2.95 -1.68 -12.68
C ASN A 31 -4.20 -1.52 -11.81
N VAL A 32 -5.32 -1.15 -12.43
CA VAL A 32 -6.63 -1.24 -11.78
C VAL A 32 -7.15 -2.66 -11.96
N ASP A 33 -7.11 -3.46 -10.89
CA ASP A 33 -7.61 -4.84 -10.88
C ASP A 33 -9.13 -4.89 -10.87
N ARG A 34 -9.76 -3.95 -10.16
CA ARG A 34 -11.22 -3.74 -10.14
C ARG A 34 -11.54 -2.26 -10.21
N ALA A 35 -12.35 -1.89 -11.20
CA ALA A 35 -12.79 -0.51 -11.40
C ALA A 35 -13.61 0.00 -10.19
N PRO A 36 -13.68 1.33 -10.01
CA PRO A 36 -14.46 1.93 -8.93
C PRO A 36 -15.91 1.48 -8.93
N VAL A 37 -16.40 1.07 -7.75
CA VAL A 37 -17.80 0.74 -7.50
C VAL A 37 -18.28 1.47 -6.25
N ILE A 38 -19.58 1.81 -6.23
CA ILE A 38 -20.26 2.36 -5.05
C ILE A 38 -21.05 1.22 -4.40
N SER A 39 -20.89 1.07 -3.10
CA SER A 39 -21.66 0.15 -2.27
C SER A 39 -22.46 0.94 -1.23
N GLU A 40 -23.78 0.77 -1.26
CA GLU A 40 -24.75 1.45 -0.38
C GLU A 40 -25.90 0.48 -0.11
N THR A 41 -25.61 -0.58 0.65
CA THR A 41 -26.58 -1.64 0.96
C THR A 41 -26.61 -1.91 2.46
N PRO A 42 -27.71 -2.44 3.02
CA PRO A 42 -27.75 -2.85 4.42
C PRO A 42 -26.62 -3.83 4.77
N TRP A 43 -26.28 -4.73 3.84
CA TRP A 43 -25.19 -5.69 4.02
C TRP A 43 -23.82 -5.03 4.26
N ILE A 44 -23.48 -4.00 3.48
CA ILE A 44 -22.18 -3.32 3.68
C ILE A 44 -22.14 -2.58 5.03
N SER A 45 -23.27 -2.02 5.48
CA SER A 45 -23.39 -1.39 6.80
C SER A 45 -23.12 -2.39 7.92
N GLU A 46 -23.68 -3.59 7.83
CA GLU A 46 -23.44 -4.68 8.79
C GLU A 46 -21.97 -5.12 8.77
N VAL A 47 -21.36 -5.28 7.57
CA VAL A 47 -19.98 -5.74 7.42
C VAL A 47 -18.96 -4.78 8.05
N VAL A 48 -19.13 -3.47 7.83
CA VAL A 48 -18.18 -2.46 8.33
C VAL A 48 -18.56 -1.92 9.72
N GLY A 49 -19.76 -2.24 10.24
CA GLY A 49 -20.19 -1.89 11.61
C GLY A 49 -20.60 -0.44 11.78
N TYR A 50 -21.01 0.24 10.70
CA TYR A 50 -21.59 1.59 10.76
C TYR A 50 -23.00 1.59 10.20
N GLU A 51 -23.86 2.48 10.69
CA GLU A 51 -25.19 2.68 10.13
C GLU A 51 -25.13 3.50 8.84
N ASP A 52 -26.03 3.18 7.88
CA ASP A 52 -26.26 3.95 6.66
C ASP A 52 -24.99 4.26 5.85
N VAL A 53 -24.19 3.20 5.60
CA VAL A 53 -22.90 3.31 4.93
C VAL A 53 -23.05 3.51 3.44
N LYS A 54 -22.24 4.43 2.92
CA LYS A 54 -21.95 4.56 1.49
C LYS A 54 -20.45 4.64 1.29
N ILE A 55 -19.88 3.66 0.61
CA ILE A 55 -18.46 3.64 0.25
C ILE A 55 -18.29 3.61 -1.26
N ARG A 56 -17.17 4.16 -1.72
CA ARG A 56 -16.65 3.97 -3.08
C ARG A 56 -15.30 3.27 -2.97
N GLN A 57 -15.12 2.20 -3.70
CA GLN A 57 -13.94 1.36 -3.56
C GLN A 57 -13.42 0.90 -4.92
N ALA A 58 -12.11 0.71 -5.02
CA ALA A 58 -11.41 0.15 -6.17
C ALA A 58 -10.25 -0.72 -5.69
N TYR A 59 -9.75 -1.58 -6.57
CA TYR A 59 -8.59 -2.42 -6.29
C TYR A 59 -7.49 -2.11 -7.30
N VAL A 60 -6.27 -1.96 -6.80
CA VAL A 60 -5.07 -1.79 -7.61
C VAL A 60 -4.04 -2.85 -7.26
N GLY A 61 -3.22 -3.27 -8.21
CA GLY A 61 -2.24 -4.32 -7.99
C GLY A 61 -1.22 -4.44 -9.11
N VAL A 62 -0.37 -5.44 -8.99
CA VAL A 62 0.69 -5.76 -9.97
C VAL A 62 0.46 -7.09 -10.68
N GLY A 63 -0.70 -7.72 -10.46
CA GLY A 63 -1.07 -8.99 -11.10
C GLY A 63 -0.49 -10.24 -10.45
N ASP A 64 -0.03 -10.13 -9.19
CA ASP A 64 0.54 -11.25 -8.41
C ASP A 64 -0.50 -11.99 -7.54
N GLY A 65 -1.78 -11.59 -7.62
CA GLY A 65 -2.88 -12.17 -6.85
C GLY A 65 -3.16 -11.48 -5.51
N HIS A 66 -2.37 -10.45 -5.15
CA HIS A 66 -2.62 -9.57 -4.01
C HIS A 66 -2.94 -8.16 -4.51
N SER A 67 -3.97 -7.54 -3.98
CA SER A 67 -4.36 -6.17 -4.35
C SER A 67 -4.34 -5.24 -3.14
N ILE A 68 -4.20 -3.95 -3.41
CA ILE A 68 -4.53 -2.89 -2.45
C ILE A 68 -5.97 -2.46 -2.75
N GLU A 69 -6.83 -2.56 -1.73
CA GLU A 69 -8.19 -2.04 -1.78
C GLU A 69 -8.17 -0.59 -1.29
N LEU A 70 -8.58 0.34 -2.15
CA LEU A 70 -8.72 1.75 -1.83
C LEU A 70 -10.19 2.03 -1.51
N ILE A 71 -10.49 2.55 -0.31
CA ILE A 71 -11.84 2.72 0.20
C ILE A 71 -12.06 4.18 0.58
N GLU A 72 -12.97 4.86 -0.13
CA GLU A 72 -13.48 6.18 0.23
C GLU A 72 -14.82 6.01 0.98
N TYR A 73 -14.86 6.43 2.24
CA TYR A 73 -16.13 6.52 2.97
C TYR A 73 -16.84 7.83 2.61
N MET A 74 -17.86 7.72 1.77
CA MET A 74 -18.70 8.85 1.41
C MET A 74 -19.68 9.19 2.57
N ARG A 75 -20.08 8.15 3.34
CA ARG A 75 -20.93 8.24 4.53
C ARG A 75 -20.75 7.00 5.43
N PRO A 76 -20.50 7.14 6.77
CA PRO A 76 -20.06 8.40 7.38
C PRO A 76 -18.66 8.79 6.91
N ARG A 77 -18.38 10.08 6.74
CA ARG A 77 -17.02 10.54 6.48
C ARG A 77 -16.22 10.49 7.77
N GLY A 78 -15.04 9.88 7.72
CA GLY A 78 -14.06 9.94 8.79
C GLY A 78 -13.39 11.31 8.86
N GLU A 79 -12.86 11.65 10.04
CA GLU A 79 -11.98 12.80 10.19
C GLU A 79 -10.62 12.51 9.59
N LYS A 80 -10.04 13.50 8.89
CA LYS A 80 -8.66 13.41 8.42
C LYS A 80 -7.73 13.33 9.62
N ARG A 81 -6.75 12.44 9.57
CA ARG A 81 -5.71 12.38 10.59
C ARG A 81 -4.99 13.73 10.67
N SER A 82 -4.94 14.31 11.87
CA SER A 82 -4.36 15.63 12.13
C SER A 82 -2.83 15.62 12.25
N ASP A 83 -2.22 14.46 12.40
CA ASP A 83 -0.79 14.30 12.73
C ASP A 83 -0.15 13.17 11.91
N GLN A 84 1.15 13.29 11.71
CA GLN A 84 1.96 12.22 11.15
C GLN A 84 1.83 10.99 12.07
N PHE A 85 1.23 9.95 11.53
CA PHE A 85 1.09 8.70 12.26
C PHE A 85 2.45 8.01 12.29
N ASP A 86 3.06 7.98 13.45
CA ASP A 86 4.35 7.33 13.63
C ASP A 86 4.25 5.83 13.40
N ARG A 87 5.10 5.30 12.54
CA ARG A 87 5.13 3.87 12.18
C ARG A 87 5.39 2.94 13.36
N ASN A 88 5.97 3.45 14.43
CA ASN A 88 6.30 2.68 15.64
C ASN A 88 5.13 2.53 16.60
N ARG A 89 3.97 3.11 16.32
CA ARG A 89 2.79 2.95 17.18
C ARG A 89 2.13 1.60 16.94
N PRO A 90 1.81 0.83 17.98
CA PRO A 90 1.00 -0.39 17.83
C PRO A 90 -0.30 -0.12 17.08
N GLY A 91 -0.61 -0.96 16.10
CA GLY A 91 -1.73 -0.76 15.18
C GLY A 91 -1.37 -0.05 13.88
N SER A 92 -0.14 0.49 13.74
CA SER A 92 0.37 0.93 12.45
C SER A 92 0.59 -0.26 11.52
N ALA A 93 0.28 -0.07 10.24
CA ALA A 93 0.52 -1.06 9.19
C ALA A 93 1.13 -0.37 7.97
N HIS A 94 1.73 -1.15 7.09
CA HIS A 94 2.20 -0.74 5.78
C HIS A 94 2.05 -1.89 4.77
N ALA A 95 2.02 -1.55 3.49
CA ALA A 95 2.15 -2.52 2.41
C ALA A 95 3.57 -2.42 1.82
N ALA A 96 4.23 -3.56 1.66
CA ALA A 96 5.58 -3.63 1.11
C ALA A 96 5.56 -4.19 -0.31
N MET A 97 6.29 -3.54 -1.22
CA MET A 97 6.44 -3.90 -2.62
C MET A 97 7.89 -4.28 -2.91
N ILE A 98 8.07 -5.35 -3.67
CA ILE A 98 9.39 -5.70 -4.19
C ILE A 98 9.57 -4.97 -5.51
N VAL A 99 10.68 -4.24 -5.64
CA VAL A 99 11.06 -3.50 -6.83
C VAL A 99 12.46 -3.90 -7.30
N ASP A 100 12.77 -3.65 -8.54
CA ASP A 100 14.07 -3.92 -9.14
C ASP A 100 15.17 -2.96 -8.65
N ASP A 101 14.87 -1.66 -8.53
CA ASP A 101 15.86 -0.64 -8.15
C ASP A 101 15.26 0.44 -7.24
N VAL A 102 15.48 0.32 -5.94
CA VAL A 102 15.01 1.28 -4.94
C VAL A 102 15.61 2.69 -5.13
N PRO A 103 16.92 2.90 -5.45
CA PRO A 103 17.43 4.23 -5.75
C PRO A 103 16.67 4.97 -6.84
N THR A 104 16.40 4.34 -7.98
CA THR A 104 15.61 4.94 -9.08
C THR A 104 14.18 5.25 -8.65
N TRP A 105 13.56 4.36 -7.87
CA TRP A 105 12.24 4.61 -7.31
C TRP A 105 12.21 5.80 -6.35
N ARG A 106 13.26 5.95 -5.52
CA ARG A 106 13.40 7.12 -4.65
C ARG A 106 13.41 8.41 -5.47
N ASP A 107 14.29 8.50 -6.47
CA ASP A 107 14.41 9.71 -7.30
C ASP A 107 13.09 10.06 -7.98
N ARG A 108 12.37 9.05 -8.47
CA ARG A 108 11.03 9.23 -9.05
C ARG A 108 10.03 9.77 -8.02
N LEU A 109 9.93 9.17 -6.83
CA LEU A 109 9.03 9.62 -5.78
C LEU A 109 9.35 11.04 -5.31
N GLU A 110 10.63 11.36 -5.11
CA GLU A 110 11.08 12.68 -4.69
C GLU A 110 10.82 13.74 -5.80
N SER A 111 10.91 13.37 -7.08
CA SER A 111 10.53 14.26 -8.20
C SER A 111 9.03 14.59 -8.26
N GLU A 112 8.18 13.71 -7.73
CA GLU A 112 6.74 13.94 -7.55
C GLU A 112 6.43 14.66 -6.21
N GLY A 113 7.46 15.11 -5.47
CA GLY A 113 7.31 15.79 -4.19
C GLY A 113 7.02 14.87 -3.01
N ILE A 114 7.16 13.56 -3.17
CA ILE A 114 6.88 12.57 -2.14
C ILE A 114 8.12 12.39 -1.28
N LYS A 115 7.96 12.59 0.04
CA LYS A 115 9.05 12.39 0.99
C LYS A 115 9.34 10.91 1.19
N THR A 116 10.61 10.52 1.06
CA THR A 116 11.07 9.16 1.31
C THR A 116 11.89 9.07 2.59
N PHE A 117 11.88 7.89 3.22
CA PHE A 117 12.65 7.57 4.43
C PHE A 117 13.44 6.30 4.18
N GLY A 118 14.73 6.32 4.49
CA GLY A 118 15.63 5.17 4.32
C GLY A 118 17.03 5.62 3.91
N PRO A 119 18.00 4.71 3.83
CA PRO A 119 19.37 5.03 3.45
C PRO A 119 19.45 5.42 1.97
N ARG A 120 20.34 6.39 1.64
CA ARG A 120 20.61 6.77 0.24
C ARG A 120 21.61 5.87 -0.45
N TYR A 121 22.41 5.14 0.31
CA TYR A 121 23.50 4.35 -0.21
C TYR A 121 23.34 2.89 0.18
N GLU A 122 23.91 2.03 -0.67
CA GLU A 122 24.03 0.61 -0.37
C GLU A 122 24.79 0.44 0.95
N ARG A 123 24.16 -0.24 1.90
CA ARG A 123 24.83 -0.74 3.10
C ARG A 123 25.04 -2.22 2.89
N GLU A 124 26.19 -2.72 3.32
CA GLU A 124 26.31 -4.14 3.61
C GLU A 124 25.30 -4.46 4.70
N LEU A 125 24.22 -5.13 4.33
CA LEU A 125 23.15 -5.47 5.26
C LEU A 125 23.50 -6.81 5.90
N GLU A 126 23.21 -6.88 7.19
CA GLU A 126 23.26 -8.12 7.98
C GLU A 126 22.35 -9.21 7.38
N TYR A 127 21.41 -8.81 6.52
CA TYR A 127 20.44 -9.67 5.84
C TYR A 127 20.74 -9.76 4.33
N PRO A 128 21.15 -10.93 3.81
CA PRO A 128 21.55 -11.09 2.42
C PRO A 128 20.41 -10.96 1.41
N TRP A 129 19.15 -10.84 1.85
CA TRP A 129 17.95 -10.81 1.01
C TRP A 129 17.35 -9.42 0.79
N ALA A 130 17.87 -8.37 1.46
CA ALA A 130 17.40 -7.00 1.27
C ALA A 130 18.58 -6.04 1.15
N ARG A 131 18.74 -5.40 -0.01
CA ARG A 131 19.78 -4.38 -0.25
C ARG A 131 19.35 -2.99 0.15
N PHE A 132 18.16 -2.59 -0.27
CA PHE A 132 17.59 -1.28 -0.01
C PHE A 132 16.14 -1.43 0.42
N ALA A 133 15.75 -0.57 1.34
CA ALA A 133 14.35 -0.37 1.68
C ALA A 133 14.10 1.12 1.89
N ILE A 134 12.99 1.62 1.36
CA ILE A 134 12.50 2.96 1.61
C ILE A 134 11.05 2.92 2.04
N TYR A 135 10.69 3.81 2.95
CA TYR A 135 9.31 4.09 3.31
C TYR A 135 8.87 5.42 2.74
N PHE A 136 7.61 5.51 2.40
CA PHE A 136 6.94 6.74 1.98
C PHE A 136 5.45 6.63 2.30
N GLN A 137 4.71 7.70 2.02
CA GLN A 137 3.26 7.72 2.26
C GLN A 137 2.53 8.01 0.96
N ASP A 138 1.33 7.44 0.85
CA ASP A 138 0.36 7.87 -0.14
C ASP A 138 -0.20 9.28 0.21
N PRO A 139 -1.05 9.90 -0.62
CA PRO A 139 -1.63 11.22 -0.35
C PRO A 139 -2.42 11.33 0.96
N ASP A 140 -2.92 10.21 1.47
CA ASP A 140 -3.72 10.15 2.70
C ASP A 140 -2.92 9.74 3.94
N GLY A 141 -1.61 9.50 3.77
CA GLY A 141 -0.70 9.15 4.86
C GLY A 141 -0.63 7.65 5.15
N ASN A 142 -1.17 6.79 4.29
CA ASN A 142 -0.98 5.36 4.41
C ASN A 142 0.48 5.00 4.11
N TRP A 143 1.09 4.18 4.97
CA TRP A 143 2.48 3.81 4.83
C TRP A 143 2.70 2.74 3.76
N LEU A 144 3.70 2.98 2.92
CA LEU A 144 4.17 2.09 1.88
C LEU A 144 5.67 1.86 2.04
N GLU A 145 6.13 0.69 1.62
CA GLU A 145 7.54 0.32 1.61
C GLU A 145 7.92 -0.23 0.25
N MET A 146 9.09 0.13 -0.25
CA MET A 146 9.72 -0.51 -1.40
C MET A 146 11.02 -1.18 -0.97
N ILE A 147 11.21 -2.43 -1.43
CA ILE A 147 12.36 -3.26 -1.11
C ILE A 147 12.93 -3.81 -2.41
N SER A 148 14.24 -3.68 -2.63
CA SER A 148 14.94 -4.44 -3.65
C SER A 148 15.64 -5.64 -3.02
N ARG A 149 15.50 -6.82 -3.65
CA ARG A 149 16.20 -8.04 -3.22
C ARG A 149 17.52 -8.19 -3.97
N ASN A 150 18.53 -8.70 -3.29
CA ASN A 150 19.72 -9.20 -3.98
C ASN A 150 19.33 -10.35 -4.91
N PRO A 151 19.89 -10.43 -6.12
CA PRO A 151 19.78 -11.65 -6.89
C PRO A 151 20.36 -12.81 -6.05
N LYS A 152 19.63 -13.92 -5.98
CA LYS A 152 20.15 -15.13 -5.33
C LYS A 152 21.48 -15.51 -6.01
N PRO A 153 22.54 -15.85 -5.27
CA PRO A 153 23.72 -16.46 -5.86
C PRO A 153 23.32 -17.73 -6.62
N GLU A 154 23.85 -17.93 -7.83
CA GLU A 154 23.65 -19.17 -8.58
C GLU A 154 24.03 -20.37 -7.70
N GLY A 155 23.12 -21.33 -7.56
CA GLY A 155 23.33 -22.54 -6.76
C GLY A 155 22.84 -22.50 -5.31
N SER A 156 22.25 -21.41 -4.82
CA SER A 156 21.61 -21.40 -3.49
C SER A 156 20.28 -22.14 -3.51
N THR A 157 20.17 -23.21 -2.72
CA THR A 157 18.90 -23.91 -2.47
C THR A 157 17.96 -23.03 -1.66
N GLU A 158 16.66 -23.05 -2.00
CA GLU A 158 15.62 -22.44 -1.17
C GLU A 158 15.54 -23.15 0.18
N ASN A 159 15.69 -22.41 1.25
CA ASN A 159 15.14 -22.77 2.55
C ASN A 159 14.00 -21.85 2.88
#